data_dbc8e6215433ec225b28fab0ce005dfd
#
_entry.id   dbc8e6215433ec225b28fab0ce005dfd
#
_cell.length_a   1.000
_cell.length_b   1.000
_cell.length_c   1.000
_cell.angle_alpha   90.00
_cell.angle_beta   90.00
_cell.angle_gamma   90.00
#
_symmetry.space_group_name_H-M   'P 1'
#
loop_
_entity.id
_entity.type
_entity.pdbx_description
1 polymer ?
#
loop_
_entity_poly.entity_id
_entity_poly.type
_entity_poly.pdbx_seq_one_letter_code
_entity_poly.pdbx_strand_id
1 'polypeptide(L)'
;MTSQVVGLLGGSFDPAHAGHVEITRTALRRFGLDQLWWLVSPGNPLKTRGPAPMGDRIAAARQLIHHPRVKICTLEADLGTRYTAETLSALRGIYPATRFVWLMGADNLMQFDRWQNWQSIIETTPIGILARPGDRLAPLKARAARIYRHARLPSTHSRLLGQYQAPCWCYINMPMVDLSSTALRSGSQSS
;
A
#
# COMPACT_ATOMS: atom_id res chain seq x y z
N MET A 1 1.94 -13.87 -23.62
CA MET A 1 1.91 -14.13 -22.16
C MET A 1 1.35 -12.88 -21.49
N THR A 2 0.28 -12.99 -20.74
CA THR A 2 -0.28 -11.86 -19.96
C THR A 2 0.66 -11.55 -18.82
N SER A 3 1.11 -10.30 -18.70
CA SER A 3 1.94 -9.83 -17.58
C SER A 3 1.18 -9.97 -16.26
N GLN A 4 1.82 -10.54 -15.24
CA GLN A 4 1.23 -10.65 -13.92
C GLN A 4 1.06 -9.26 -13.28
N VAL A 5 -0.10 -9.02 -12.67
CA VAL A 5 -0.38 -7.77 -11.93
C VAL A 5 -0.23 -8.01 -10.43
N VAL A 6 0.71 -7.32 -9.81
CA VAL A 6 1.04 -7.47 -8.39
C VAL A 6 0.76 -6.17 -7.65
N GLY A 7 -0.11 -6.23 -6.64
CA GLY A 7 -0.32 -5.14 -5.69
C GLY A 7 0.79 -5.13 -4.63
N LEU A 8 1.32 -3.96 -4.34
CA LEU A 8 2.33 -3.74 -3.29
C LEU A 8 1.71 -2.93 -2.16
N LEU A 9 1.61 -3.51 -0.99
CA LEU A 9 1.14 -2.84 0.23
C LEU A 9 2.32 -2.67 1.19
N GLY A 10 2.87 -1.46 1.25
CA GLY A 10 3.95 -1.11 2.17
C GLY A 10 3.43 -0.70 3.55
N GLY A 11 4.13 -1.09 4.59
CA GLY A 11 3.79 -0.71 5.95
C GLY A 11 4.74 -1.27 6.99
N SER A 12 4.68 -0.71 8.20
CA SER A 12 5.42 -1.25 9.34
C SER A 12 4.83 -2.58 9.83
N PHE A 13 3.51 -2.79 9.66
CA PHE A 13 2.77 -3.95 10.19
C PHE A 13 3.11 -4.22 11.67
N ASP A 14 3.02 -3.19 12.50
CA ASP A 14 3.49 -3.19 13.88
C ASP A 14 2.38 -2.77 14.86
N PRO A 15 1.51 -3.72 15.26
CA PRO A 15 1.35 -5.05 14.65
C PRO A 15 0.51 -5.01 13.36
N ALA A 16 0.56 -6.09 12.59
CA ALA A 16 -0.44 -6.38 11.57
C ALA A 16 -1.81 -6.61 12.24
N HIS A 17 -2.91 -6.19 11.61
CA HIS A 17 -4.26 -6.30 12.18
C HIS A 17 -5.33 -6.52 11.10
N ALA A 18 -6.56 -6.78 11.52
CA ALA A 18 -7.70 -7.06 10.63
C ALA A 18 -7.91 -5.99 9.54
N GLY A 19 -7.57 -4.73 9.79
CA GLY A 19 -7.62 -3.66 8.79
C GLY A 19 -6.69 -3.92 7.60
N HIS A 20 -5.51 -4.47 7.81
CA HIS A 20 -4.61 -4.85 6.72
C HIS A 20 -5.17 -6.02 5.89
N VAL A 21 -5.84 -6.97 6.55
CA VAL A 21 -6.50 -8.10 5.88
C VAL A 21 -7.64 -7.60 4.99
N GLU A 22 -8.46 -6.67 5.49
CA GLU A 22 -9.58 -6.11 4.74
C GLU A 22 -9.11 -5.26 3.54
N ILE A 23 -8.07 -4.44 3.72
CA ILE A 23 -7.39 -3.74 2.62
C ILE A 23 -6.95 -4.74 1.56
N THR A 24 -6.30 -5.82 1.96
CA THR A 24 -5.80 -6.87 1.07
C THR A 24 -6.91 -7.55 0.29
N ARG A 25 -7.96 -8.01 0.97
CA ARG A 25 -9.12 -8.66 0.33
C ARG A 25 -9.83 -7.72 -0.65
N THR A 26 -10.01 -6.48 -0.24
CA THR A 26 -10.65 -5.47 -1.09
C THR A 26 -9.80 -5.13 -2.30
N ALA A 27 -8.49 -4.95 -2.14
CA ALA A 27 -7.58 -4.67 -3.24
C ALA A 27 -7.53 -5.82 -4.27
N LEU A 28 -7.41 -7.07 -3.81
CA LEU A 28 -7.42 -8.25 -4.68
C LEU A 28 -8.69 -8.35 -5.53
N ARG A 29 -9.86 -8.01 -4.96
CA ARG A 29 -11.14 -8.04 -5.68
C ARG A 29 -11.32 -6.86 -6.62
N ARG A 30 -10.93 -5.65 -6.17
CA ARG A 30 -11.28 -4.40 -6.83
C ARG A 30 -10.28 -3.95 -7.88
N PHE A 31 -8.99 -4.23 -7.70
CA PHE A 31 -7.95 -3.76 -8.62
C PHE A 31 -7.45 -4.82 -9.61
N GLY A 32 -8.13 -5.98 -9.68
CA GLY A 32 -7.78 -7.03 -10.65
C GLY A 32 -6.37 -7.58 -10.48
N LEU A 33 -5.92 -7.68 -9.23
CA LEU A 33 -4.57 -8.15 -8.91
C LEU A 33 -4.49 -9.67 -8.95
N ASP A 34 -3.40 -10.21 -9.52
CA ASP A 34 -3.09 -11.64 -9.48
C ASP A 34 -2.49 -12.02 -8.12
N GLN A 35 -1.63 -11.16 -7.56
CA GLN A 35 -1.03 -11.30 -6.25
C GLN A 35 -1.02 -9.98 -5.50
N LEU A 36 -0.83 -10.05 -4.19
CA LEU A 36 -0.58 -8.89 -3.35
C LEU A 36 0.58 -9.20 -2.40
N TRP A 37 1.58 -8.31 -2.39
CA TRP A 37 2.73 -8.45 -1.51
C TRP A 37 2.67 -7.43 -0.39
N TRP A 38 2.78 -7.90 0.85
CA TRP A 38 3.00 -7.05 2.01
C TRP A 38 4.49 -6.78 2.12
N LEU A 39 4.88 -5.54 1.90
CA LEU A 39 6.27 -5.09 2.07
C LEU A 39 6.44 -4.61 3.51
N VAL A 40 6.99 -5.48 4.36
CA VAL A 40 7.27 -5.14 5.76
C VAL A 40 8.48 -4.24 5.81
N SER A 41 8.28 -2.94 6.08
CA SER A 41 9.35 -1.95 6.07
C SER A 41 10.28 -2.13 7.28
N PRO A 42 11.59 -1.89 7.13
CA PRO A 42 12.54 -1.80 8.25
C PRO A 42 12.16 -0.73 9.26
N GLY A 43 11.60 0.38 8.78
CA GLY A 43 11.09 1.49 9.58
C GLY A 43 10.48 2.56 8.69
N ASN A 44 9.65 3.42 9.27
CA ASN A 44 9.14 4.60 8.58
C ASN A 44 10.07 5.78 8.86
N PRO A 45 10.76 6.35 7.84
CA PRO A 45 11.70 7.44 8.04
C PRO A 45 11.04 8.72 8.62
N LEU A 46 9.70 8.82 8.56
CA LEU A 46 8.93 9.93 9.13
C LEU A 46 8.56 9.72 10.61
N LYS A 47 8.87 8.56 11.20
CA LYS A 47 8.56 8.26 12.61
C LYS A 47 9.80 8.36 13.48
N THR A 48 9.68 8.99 14.64
CA THR A 48 10.75 9.15 15.62
C THR A 48 11.07 7.89 16.41
N ARG A 49 10.11 6.97 16.56
CA ARG A 49 10.27 5.69 17.23
C ARG A 49 10.22 4.54 16.22
N GLY A 50 11.25 3.69 16.24
CA GLY A 50 11.30 2.49 15.40
C GLY A 50 10.20 1.49 15.72
N PRO A 51 9.84 0.61 14.77
CA PRO A 51 8.90 -0.48 15.01
C PRO A 51 9.54 -1.62 15.83
N ALA A 52 8.71 -2.57 16.29
CA ALA A 52 9.16 -3.82 16.88
C ALA A 52 10.09 -4.61 15.94
N PRO A 53 10.86 -5.59 16.42
CA PRO A 53 11.75 -6.41 15.59
C PRO A 53 11.03 -6.97 14.36
N MET A 54 11.69 -6.94 13.21
CA MET A 54 11.07 -7.34 11.92
C MET A 54 10.56 -8.77 11.95
N GLY A 55 11.32 -9.70 12.59
CA GLY A 55 10.93 -11.10 12.71
C GLY A 55 9.57 -11.27 13.39
N ASP A 56 9.34 -10.55 14.49
CA ASP A 56 8.09 -10.62 15.25
C ASP A 56 6.91 -10.09 14.43
N ARG A 57 7.11 -9.01 13.69
CA ARG A 57 6.09 -8.41 12.82
C ARG A 57 5.72 -9.33 11.66
N ILE A 58 6.70 -10.00 11.06
CA ILE A 58 6.49 -10.99 10.00
C ILE A 58 5.75 -12.21 10.54
N ALA A 59 6.14 -12.72 11.71
CA ALA A 59 5.48 -13.85 12.35
C ALA A 59 4.00 -13.53 12.63
N ALA A 60 3.72 -12.37 13.22
CA ALA A 60 2.34 -11.90 13.46
C ALA A 60 1.55 -11.74 12.16
N ALA A 61 2.16 -11.17 11.12
CA ALA A 61 1.52 -11.02 9.82
C ALA A 61 1.18 -12.38 9.17
N ARG A 62 2.08 -13.37 9.27
CA ARG A 62 1.85 -14.72 8.75
C ARG A 62 0.74 -15.46 9.49
N GLN A 63 0.60 -15.23 10.81
CA GLN A 63 -0.52 -15.80 11.58
C GLN A 63 -1.87 -15.17 11.23
N LEU A 64 -1.85 -13.90 10.82
CA LEU A 64 -3.07 -13.14 10.56
C LEU A 64 -3.68 -13.41 9.18
N ILE A 65 -2.86 -13.65 8.16
CA ILE A 65 -3.32 -13.84 6.79
C ILE A 65 -2.76 -15.11 6.14
N HIS A 66 -3.68 -16.03 5.81
CA HIS A 66 -3.40 -17.24 5.04
C HIS A 66 -4.17 -17.14 3.72
N HIS A 67 -3.53 -16.66 2.66
CA HIS A 67 -4.16 -16.49 1.36
C HIS A 67 -3.17 -16.82 0.24
N PRO A 68 -3.51 -17.71 -0.73
CA PRO A 68 -2.55 -18.21 -1.73
C PRO A 68 -1.99 -17.12 -2.65
N ARG A 69 -2.69 -16.00 -2.78
CA ARG A 69 -2.25 -14.85 -3.60
C ARG A 69 -1.55 -13.75 -2.79
N VAL A 70 -1.27 -13.98 -1.49
CA VAL A 70 -0.61 -12.98 -0.64
C VAL A 70 0.77 -13.46 -0.25
N LYS A 71 1.76 -12.61 -0.48
CA LYS A 71 3.14 -12.80 0.00
C LYS A 71 3.47 -11.77 1.08
N ILE A 72 4.18 -12.19 2.12
CA ILE A 72 4.77 -11.30 3.11
C ILE A 72 6.27 -11.27 2.85
N CYS A 73 6.81 -10.10 2.54
CA CYS A 73 8.16 -9.90 2.02
C CYS A 73 8.94 -8.88 2.84
N THR A 74 10.25 -9.09 2.91
CA THR A 74 11.25 -8.18 3.49
C THR A 74 12.02 -7.39 2.43
N LEU A 75 11.46 -7.26 1.24
CA LEU A 75 12.16 -6.76 0.06
C LEU A 75 12.83 -5.39 0.27
N GLU A 76 12.26 -4.49 1.04
CA GLU A 76 12.90 -3.20 1.36
C GLU A 76 14.20 -3.39 2.14
N ALA A 77 14.21 -4.33 3.10
CA ALA A 77 15.42 -4.65 3.85
C ALA A 77 16.45 -5.40 2.96
N ASP A 78 15.98 -6.36 2.17
CA ASP A 78 16.84 -7.19 1.31
C ASP A 78 17.51 -6.36 0.20
N LEU A 79 16.80 -5.35 -0.31
CA LEU A 79 17.30 -4.42 -1.34
C LEU A 79 18.08 -3.23 -0.74
N GLY A 80 18.06 -3.06 0.57
CA GLY A 80 18.65 -1.91 1.24
C GLY A 80 17.97 -0.59 0.89
N THR A 81 16.71 -0.63 0.42
CA THR A 81 15.94 0.56 0.08
C THR A 81 15.23 1.12 1.31
N ARG A 82 15.16 2.44 1.37
CA ARG A 82 14.54 3.15 2.49
C ARG A 82 13.25 3.88 2.11
N TYR A 83 13.14 4.23 0.86
CA TYR A 83 12.04 5.03 0.33
C TYR A 83 11.28 4.28 -0.75
N THR A 84 9.97 4.47 -0.79
CA THR A 84 9.07 3.79 -1.74
C THR A 84 9.50 3.95 -3.20
N ALA A 85 9.97 5.13 -3.59
CA ALA A 85 10.44 5.37 -4.96
C ALA A 85 11.63 4.49 -5.34
N GLU A 86 12.57 4.29 -4.43
CA GLU A 86 13.74 3.41 -4.61
C GLU A 86 13.32 1.96 -4.72
N THR A 87 12.44 1.52 -3.81
CA THR A 87 11.91 0.15 -3.81
C THR A 87 11.19 -0.17 -5.12
N LEU A 88 10.31 0.72 -5.58
CA LEU A 88 9.60 0.55 -6.85
C LEU A 88 10.54 0.53 -8.07
N SER A 89 11.57 1.37 -8.05
CA SER A 89 12.58 1.38 -9.11
C SER A 89 13.35 0.06 -9.17
N ALA A 90 13.80 -0.44 -8.02
CA ALA A 90 14.50 -1.71 -7.92
C ALA A 90 13.62 -2.90 -8.37
N LEU A 91 12.36 -2.94 -7.91
CA LEU A 91 11.42 -4.00 -8.27
C LEU A 91 11.14 -4.06 -9.78
N ARG A 92 11.01 -2.91 -10.45
CA ARG A 92 10.85 -2.89 -11.92
C ARG A 92 12.05 -3.44 -12.65
N GLY A 93 13.26 -3.22 -12.13
CA GLY A 93 14.50 -3.79 -12.69
C GLY A 93 14.57 -5.31 -12.51
N ILE A 94 14.18 -5.81 -11.34
CA ILE A 94 14.25 -7.25 -11.00
C ILE A 94 13.12 -8.04 -11.67
N TYR A 95 11.92 -7.45 -11.79
CA TYR A 95 10.72 -8.10 -12.33
C TYR A 95 10.16 -7.37 -13.56
N PRO A 96 10.88 -7.27 -14.67
CA PRO A 96 10.50 -6.45 -15.83
C PRO A 96 9.21 -6.92 -16.52
N ALA A 97 8.82 -8.18 -16.35
CA ALA A 97 7.57 -8.75 -16.88
C ALA A 97 6.36 -8.58 -15.95
N THR A 98 6.56 -8.00 -14.75
CA THR A 98 5.51 -7.82 -13.75
C THR A 98 5.00 -6.37 -13.76
N ARG A 99 3.69 -6.21 -13.73
CA ARG A 99 3.04 -4.90 -13.55
C ARG A 99 2.75 -4.69 -12.08
N PHE A 100 3.33 -3.66 -11.51
CA PHE A 100 3.11 -3.30 -10.12
C PHE A 100 2.02 -2.24 -9.97
N VAL A 101 1.21 -2.38 -8.90
CA VAL A 101 0.25 -1.38 -8.44
C VAL A 101 0.60 -1.06 -6.99
N TRP A 102 0.93 0.21 -6.71
CA TRP A 102 1.15 0.65 -5.34
C TRP A 102 -0.18 0.85 -4.63
N LEU A 103 -0.32 0.28 -3.43
CA LEU A 103 -1.54 0.35 -2.62
C LEU A 103 -1.31 1.21 -1.39
N MET A 104 -2.23 2.12 -1.10
CA MET A 104 -2.17 2.94 0.11
C MET A 104 -3.56 3.26 0.66
N GLY A 105 -3.61 3.57 1.96
CA GLY A 105 -4.80 4.15 2.58
C GLY A 105 -5.00 5.60 2.18
N ALA A 106 -6.20 6.10 2.32
CA ALA A 106 -6.55 7.49 2.02
C ALA A 106 -5.82 8.50 2.92
N ASP A 107 -5.48 8.11 4.15
CA ASP A 107 -4.63 8.86 5.07
C ASP A 107 -3.22 9.11 4.53
N ASN A 108 -2.65 8.10 3.86
CA ASN A 108 -1.35 8.24 3.19
C ASN A 108 -1.44 9.18 1.98
N LEU A 109 -2.55 9.20 1.23
CA LEU A 109 -2.73 10.15 0.14
C LEU A 109 -2.66 11.60 0.62
N MET A 110 -3.17 11.89 1.82
CA MET A 110 -3.15 13.24 2.39
C MET A 110 -1.73 13.78 2.65
N GLN A 111 -0.77 12.91 2.85
CA GLN A 111 0.64 13.25 3.09
C GLN A 111 1.59 12.72 2.00
N PHE A 112 1.05 12.20 0.91
CA PHE A 112 1.84 11.58 -0.14
C PHE A 112 2.84 12.53 -0.80
N ASP A 113 2.49 13.80 -0.91
CA ASP A 113 3.37 14.87 -1.42
C ASP A 113 4.59 15.18 -0.53
N ARG A 114 4.66 14.60 0.67
CA ARG A 114 5.83 14.66 1.56
C ARG A 114 6.78 13.47 1.40
N TRP A 115 6.38 12.45 0.62
CA TRP A 115 7.22 11.29 0.39
C TRP A 115 8.36 11.67 -0.57
N GLN A 116 9.54 11.10 -0.31
CA GLN A 116 10.68 11.34 -1.19
C GLN A 116 10.36 10.87 -2.61
N ASN A 117 10.61 11.76 -3.58
CA ASN A 117 10.35 11.51 -5.01
C ASN A 117 8.91 11.02 -5.31
N TRP A 118 7.92 11.52 -4.58
CA TRP A 118 6.53 11.12 -4.71
C TRP A 118 5.96 11.24 -6.13
N GLN A 119 6.41 12.24 -6.89
CA GLN A 119 6.01 12.41 -8.29
C GLN A 119 6.50 11.25 -9.14
N SER A 120 7.75 10.82 -8.97
CA SER A 120 8.27 9.63 -9.65
C SER A 120 7.46 8.37 -9.33
N ILE A 121 6.92 8.23 -8.12
CA ILE A 121 6.05 7.10 -7.76
C ILE A 121 4.80 7.09 -8.64
N ILE A 122 4.03 8.19 -8.66
CA ILE A 122 2.75 8.26 -9.39
C ILE A 122 2.94 8.27 -10.90
N GLU A 123 4.06 8.81 -11.39
CA GLU A 123 4.39 8.87 -12.83
C GLU A 123 4.91 7.56 -13.39
N THR A 124 5.33 6.62 -12.55
CA THR A 124 5.90 5.35 -13.01
C THR A 124 5.14 4.12 -12.55
N THR A 125 4.22 4.27 -11.59
CA THR A 125 3.48 3.14 -11.01
C THR A 125 2.02 3.51 -10.77
N PRO A 126 1.05 2.75 -11.28
CA PRO A 126 -0.37 2.93 -10.96
C PRO A 126 -0.62 2.83 -9.45
N ILE A 127 -1.53 3.66 -8.92
CA ILE A 127 -1.80 3.73 -7.48
C ILE A 127 -3.26 3.37 -7.17
N GLY A 128 -3.45 2.37 -6.31
CA GLY A 128 -4.75 2.01 -5.74
C GLY A 128 -4.91 2.60 -4.34
N ILE A 129 -5.93 3.44 -4.16
CA ILE A 129 -6.21 4.10 -2.89
C ILE A 129 -7.47 3.52 -2.28
N LEU A 130 -7.36 3.08 -1.02
CA LEU A 130 -8.44 2.47 -0.26
C LEU A 130 -8.84 3.40 0.90
N ALA A 131 -10.05 3.91 0.83
CA ALA A 131 -10.59 4.84 1.81
C ALA A 131 -11.52 4.16 2.79
N ARG A 132 -11.32 4.43 4.07
CA ARG A 132 -12.28 4.05 5.11
C ARG A 132 -13.50 4.97 5.06
N PRO A 133 -14.69 4.49 5.48
CA PRO A 133 -15.86 5.36 5.66
C PRO A 133 -15.53 6.47 6.69
N GLY A 134 -15.87 7.71 6.39
CA GLY A 134 -15.58 8.88 7.22
C GLY A 134 -14.67 9.91 6.53
N ASP A 135 -13.58 9.47 5.89
CA ASP A 135 -12.61 10.37 5.22
C ASP A 135 -12.87 10.54 3.71
N ARG A 136 -14.13 10.43 3.27
CA ARG A 136 -14.47 10.24 1.85
C ARG A 136 -14.00 11.34 0.91
N LEU A 137 -14.00 12.60 1.35
CA LEU A 137 -13.72 13.74 0.48
C LEU A 137 -12.42 14.47 0.81
N ALA A 138 -11.98 14.47 2.06
CA ALA A 138 -10.75 15.17 2.47
C ALA A 138 -9.50 14.71 1.71
N PRO A 139 -9.26 13.39 1.52
CA PRO A 139 -8.10 12.92 0.77
C PRO A 139 -8.09 13.35 -0.71
N LEU A 140 -9.27 13.55 -1.32
CA LEU A 140 -9.37 14.02 -2.72
C LEU A 140 -8.97 15.49 -2.88
N LYS A 141 -8.86 16.24 -1.78
CA LYS A 141 -8.35 17.62 -1.76
C LYS A 141 -6.83 17.67 -1.58
N ALA A 142 -6.18 16.55 -1.31
CA ALA A 142 -4.74 16.47 -1.15
C ALA A 142 -4.00 17.00 -2.40
N ARG A 143 -2.81 17.56 -2.22
CA ARG A 143 -2.00 18.15 -3.30
C ARG A 143 -1.79 17.18 -4.47
N ALA A 144 -1.40 15.95 -4.18
CA ALA A 144 -1.19 14.92 -5.20
C ALA A 144 -2.47 14.62 -6.00
N ALA A 145 -3.62 14.45 -5.32
CA ALA A 145 -4.91 14.19 -5.95
C ALA A 145 -5.37 15.35 -6.88
N ARG A 146 -5.05 16.59 -6.50
CA ARG A 146 -5.37 17.78 -7.30
C ARG A 146 -4.48 17.89 -8.54
N ILE A 147 -3.17 17.69 -8.40
CA ILE A 147 -2.22 17.77 -9.52
C ILE A 147 -2.53 16.67 -10.55
N TYR A 148 -2.72 15.43 -10.09
CA TYR A 148 -2.96 14.28 -10.97
C TYR A 148 -4.45 13.93 -11.13
N ARG A 149 -5.36 14.92 -10.98
CA ARG A 149 -6.80 14.68 -11.15
C ARG A 149 -7.19 14.11 -12.52
N HIS A 150 -6.43 14.49 -13.55
CA HIS A 150 -6.61 14.02 -14.92
C HIS A 150 -6.27 12.54 -15.11
N ALA A 151 -5.43 11.98 -14.25
CA ALA A 151 -5.01 10.57 -14.25
C ALA A 151 -5.88 9.67 -13.35
N ARG A 152 -6.97 10.21 -12.80
CA ARG A 152 -7.87 9.47 -11.92
C ARG A 152 -8.81 8.57 -12.71
N LEU A 153 -8.70 7.25 -12.46
CA LEU A 153 -9.61 6.25 -13.01
C LEU A 153 -10.91 6.21 -12.18
N PRO A 154 -12.09 6.17 -12.80
CA PRO A 154 -13.35 5.95 -12.10
C PRO A 154 -13.35 4.62 -11.33
N SER A 155 -13.99 4.58 -10.15
CA SER A 155 -14.04 3.36 -9.32
C SER A 155 -14.75 2.18 -10.00
N THR A 156 -15.58 2.43 -10.99
CA THR A 156 -16.22 1.41 -11.85
C THR A 156 -15.22 0.69 -12.74
N HIS A 157 -14.10 1.33 -13.09
CA HIS A 157 -13.02 0.75 -13.88
C HIS A 157 -11.82 0.28 -13.04
N SER A 158 -11.96 0.24 -11.71
CA SER A 158 -10.88 -0.10 -10.79
C SER A 158 -10.16 -1.42 -11.12
N ARG A 159 -10.88 -2.43 -11.65
CA ARG A 159 -10.29 -3.73 -12.03
C ARG A 159 -9.26 -3.64 -13.15
N LEU A 160 -9.26 -2.57 -13.91
CA LEU A 160 -8.33 -2.34 -15.01
C LEU A 160 -7.07 -1.57 -14.56
N LEU A 161 -6.98 -1.16 -13.28
CA LEU A 161 -5.91 -0.30 -12.80
C LEU A 161 -4.51 -0.81 -13.16
N GLY A 162 -4.24 -2.11 -12.98
CA GLY A 162 -2.96 -2.72 -13.32
C GLY A 162 -2.70 -2.89 -14.82
N GLN A 163 -3.68 -2.60 -15.67
CA GLN A 163 -3.54 -2.65 -17.13
C GLN A 163 -3.20 -1.28 -17.73
N TYR A 164 -3.50 -0.19 -16.99
CA TYR A 164 -3.14 1.16 -17.41
C TYR A 164 -1.67 1.45 -17.17
N GLN A 165 -1.13 2.32 -18.00
CA GLN A 165 0.18 2.91 -17.76
C GLN A 165 0.06 4.08 -16.78
N ALA A 166 1.09 4.30 -15.96
CA ALA A 166 1.19 5.48 -15.13
C ALA A 166 1.44 6.75 -15.99
N PRO A 167 1.00 7.93 -15.56
CA PRO A 167 0.27 8.15 -14.31
C PRO A 167 -1.19 7.66 -14.38
N CYS A 168 -1.58 6.84 -13.43
CA CYS A 168 -2.94 6.37 -13.26
C CYS A 168 -3.22 6.07 -11.78
N TRP A 169 -4.35 6.48 -11.26
CA TRP A 169 -4.73 6.15 -9.89
C TRP A 169 -6.23 5.98 -9.73
N CYS A 170 -6.62 5.13 -8.80
CA CYS A 170 -8.02 4.84 -8.53
C CYS A 170 -8.31 4.91 -7.03
N TYR A 171 -9.44 5.51 -6.68
CA TYR A 171 -9.90 5.69 -5.31
C TYR A 171 -11.16 4.88 -5.08
N ILE A 172 -11.15 3.98 -4.11
CA ILE A 172 -12.30 3.15 -3.76
C ILE A 172 -12.61 3.26 -2.26
N ASN A 173 -13.90 3.22 -1.92
CA ASN A 173 -14.36 3.16 -0.53
C ASN A 173 -14.39 1.71 -0.04
N MET A 174 -13.99 1.52 1.20
CA MET A 174 -14.03 0.24 1.92
C MET A 174 -15.08 0.25 3.03
N PRO A 175 -15.55 -0.94 3.47
CA PRO A 175 -16.24 -1.08 4.76
C PRO A 175 -15.35 -0.60 5.91
N MET A 176 -15.96 -0.09 6.99
CA MET A 176 -15.21 0.34 8.18
C MET A 176 -14.68 -0.88 8.95
N VAL A 177 -13.38 -0.84 9.29
CA VAL A 177 -12.76 -1.73 10.28
C VAL A 177 -12.03 -0.85 11.29
N ASP A 178 -12.50 -0.83 12.53
CA ASP A 178 -12.06 0.13 13.56
C ASP A 178 -10.68 -0.15 14.20
N LEU A 179 -9.86 -1.00 13.60
CA LEU A 179 -8.56 -1.37 14.14
C LEU A 179 -7.42 -0.71 13.37
N SER A 180 -6.66 0.16 14.05
CA SER A 180 -5.38 0.68 13.57
C SER A 180 -4.23 0.14 14.41
N SER A 181 -3.02 0.01 13.84
CA SER A 181 -1.82 -0.40 14.59
C SER A 181 -1.50 0.55 15.74
N THR A 182 -1.87 1.81 15.62
CA THR A 182 -1.68 2.82 16.68
C THR A 182 -2.63 2.59 17.86
N ALA A 183 -3.91 2.29 17.60
CA ALA A 183 -4.89 2.02 18.63
C ALA A 183 -4.56 0.73 19.43
N LEU A 184 -4.06 -0.31 18.74
CA LEU A 184 -3.67 -1.57 19.41
C LEU A 184 -2.46 -1.39 20.34
N ARG A 185 -1.49 -0.53 19.97
CA ARG A 185 -0.32 -0.26 20.82
C ARG A 185 -0.65 0.55 22.07
N SER A 186 -1.60 1.50 21.98
CA SER A 186 -2.04 2.28 23.14
C SER A 186 -2.86 1.43 24.13
N GLY A 187 -3.60 0.41 23.65
CA GLY A 187 -4.35 -0.50 24.50
C GLY A 187 -3.50 -1.48 25.30
N SER A 188 -2.30 -1.85 24.81
CA SER A 188 -1.40 -2.80 25.49
C SER A 188 -0.52 -2.18 26.59
N GLN A 189 -0.54 -0.86 26.77
CA GLN A 189 0.21 -0.17 27.84
C GLN A 189 -0.64 0.08 29.12
N SER A 190 -1.88 -0.38 29.14
CA SER A 190 -2.80 -0.18 30.26
C SER A 190 -3.12 -1.48 31.05
N SER A 191 -2.23 -2.46 30.98
CA SER A 191 -2.36 -3.72 31.78
C SER A 191 -1.13 -3.98 32.61
#